data_b6fe16ae2992156ab57934d9cd0be657
#
_entry.id   b6fe16ae2992156ab57934d9cd0be657
#
_cell.length_a   1.000
_cell.length_b   1.000
_cell.length_c   1.000
_cell.angle_alpha   90.00
_cell.angle_beta   90.00
_cell.angle_gamma   90.00
#
_symmetry.space_group_name_H-M   'P 1'
#
loop_
_entity.id
_entity.type
_entity.pdbx_description
1 polymer ?
#
loop_
_entity_poly.entity_id
_entity_poly.type
_entity_poly.pdbx_seq_one_letter_code
_entity_poly.pdbx_strand_id
1 'polypeptide(L)'
;RLRSRGLGDVYKRQEKKNPEKVLAAYAEEYHLGLWVTGKRVSNSWAHPDENSSVYELKAYVLNIFTRLGLNFGNVVFGNLTNDIYSTAISVHTRGGKLLATFGIISKKIQKAFDIDNEVYYAEINWKELMKAIKSAKVNFKELSKFPAVKRDLALLIDKNIQFAEIEKIAYETEKKLLKEVELFDVYEGKNLEPGKKSYAVSFLLQDESATLNDKQIDKIMSKLIANLENKLGAKLR
;
A
#
# COMPACT_ATOMS: atom_id res chain seq x y z
N ARG A 1 -19.52 7.45 31.19
CA ARG A 1 -18.12 7.69 31.49
C ARG A 1 -17.36 7.74 30.19
N LEU A 2 -17.20 8.93 29.66
CA LEU A 2 -16.25 9.18 28.56
C LEU A 2 -14.85 8.88 29.08
N ARG A 3 -14.31 7.72 28.73
CA ARG A 3 -12.89 7.46 28.92
C ARG A 3 -12.17 8.20 27.81
N SER A 4 -11.42 9.23 28.14
CA SER A 4 -10.39 9.80 27.30
C SER A 4 -9.49 8.64 26.87
N ARG A 5 -9.66 8.17 25.64
CA ARG A 5 -8.66 7.32 25.02
C ARG A 5 -7.58 8.27 24.54
N GLY A 6 -6.53 8.39 25.33
CA GLY A 6 -5.29 8.96 24.84
C GLY A 6 -4.86 8.19 23.58
N LEU A 7 -4.15 8.84 22.70
CA LEU A 7 -3.62 8.29 21.46
C LEU A 7 -3.12 6.86 21.70
N GLY A 8 -3.93 5.88 21.29
CA GLY A 8 -3.50 4.56 20.94
C GLY A 8 -3.19 3.51 22.02
N ASP A 9 -3.53 3.71 23.28
CA ASP A 9 -3.26 2.70 24.30
C ASP A 9 -4.38 1.66 24.39
N VAL A 10 -4.09 0.42 24.02
CA VAL A 10 -4.98 -0.72 24.18
C VAL A 10 -4.55 -1.56 25.38
N TYR A 11 -5.38 -1.60 26.42
CA TYR A 11 -5.14 -2.44 27.60
C TYR A 11 -5.76 -3.83 27.39
N LYS A 12 -4.95 -4.88 27.37
CA LYS A 12 -5.42 -6.26 27.50
C LYS A 12 -5.25 -6.73 28.94
N ARG A 13 -6.36 -7.12 29.59
CA ARG A 13 -6.30 -7.78 30.88
C ARG A 13 -5.76 -9.20 30.70
N GLN A 14 -4.61 -9.50 31.31
CA GLN A 14 -4.05 -10.85 31.37
C GLN A 14 -4.45 -11.51 32.70
N GLU A 15 -4.57 -12.84 32.72
CA GLU A 15 -4.71 -13.60 33.96
C GLU A 15 -3.50 -13.39 34.87
N LYS A 16 -3.74 -13.21 36.16
CA LYS A 16 -2.69 -12.98 37.15
C LYS A 16 -1.75 -14.20 37.22
N LYS A 17 -0.58 -14.11 36.65
CA LYS A 17 0.47 -15.13 36.74
C LYS A 17 1.24 -15.07 38.06
N ASN A 18 1.17 -13.93 38.77
CA ASN A 18 1.84 -13.76 40.05
C ASN A 18 1.06 -12.74 40.91
N PRO A 19 0.44 -13.16 42.05
CA PRO A 19 -0.36 -12.27 42.87
C PRO A 19 0.45 -11.14 43.56
N GLU A 20 1.76 -11.27 43.68
CA GLU A 20 2.62 -10.22 44.26
C GLU A 20 2.93 -9.06 43.30
N LYS A 21 2.72 -9.24 41.98
CA LYS A 21 2.96 -8.21 40.98
C LYS A 21 1.63 -7.73 40.39
N VAL A 22 1.03 -6.71 41.00
CA VAL A 22 -0.26 -6.14 40.62
C VAL A 22 -0.27 -5.73 39.10
N LEU A 23 0.83 -5.24 38.60
CA LEU A 23 0.97 -4.83 37.19
C LEU A 23 1.14 -6.01 36.22
N ALA A 24 1.47 -7.21 36.69
CA ALA A 24 1.61 -8.39 35.81
C ALA A 24 0.29 -8.88 35.20
N ALA A 25 -0.85 -8.35 35.68
CA ALA A 25 -2.17 -8.61 35.11
C ALA A 25 -2.52 -7.73 33.90
N TYR A 26 -1.65 -6.78 33.54
CA TYR A 26 -1.91 -5.81 32.47
C TYR A 26 -0.79 -5.84 31.45
N ALA A 27 -1.17 -5.73 30.18
CA ALA A 27 -0.24 -5.50 29.08
C ALA A 27 -0.65 -4.21 28.36
N GLU A 28 0.33 -3.36 28.10
CA GLU A 28 0.15 -2.11 27.36
C GLU A 28 0.84 -2.23 25.99
N GLU A 29 0.13 -1.83 24.96
CA GLU A 29 0.67 -1.78 23.61
C GLU A 29 0.44 -0.38 23.02
N TYR A 30 1.46 0.17 22.38
CA TYR A 30 1.37 1.44 21.69
C TYR A 30 0.93 1.23 20.25
N HIS A 31 -0.15 1.89 19.86
CA HIS A 31 -0.67 1.89 18.50
C HIS A 31 -0.78 3.33 17.99
N LEU A 32 -0.39 3.56 16.74
CA LEU A 32 -0.61 4.83 16.07
C LEU A 32 -1.87 4.71 15.21
N GLY A 33 -2.88 5.51 15.53
CA GLY A 33 -4.12 5.62 14.76
C GLY A 33 -4.07 6.81 13.79
N LEU A 34 -4.50 6.60 12.54
CA LEU A 34 -4.70 7.66 11.56
C LEU A 34 -6.16 7.63 11.10
N TRP A 35 -6.77 8.80 11.07
CA TRP A 35 -8.16 8.98 10.64
C TRP A 35 -8.20 10.02 9.53
N VAL A 36 -8.88 9.69 8.44
CA VAL A 36 -9.09 10.58 7.30
C VAL A 36 -10.56 10.56 6.94
N THR A 37 -11.16 11.73 6.72
CA THR A 37 -12.56 11.87 6.31
C THR A 37 -12.79 13.21 5.64
N GLY A 38 -13.89 13.34 4.91
CA GLY A 38 -14.31 14.59 4.27
C GLY A 38 -13.53 14.92 3.02
N LYS A 39 -13.18 16.19 2.84
CA LYS A 39 -12.50 16.71 1.66
C LYS A 39 -10.99 16.74 1.85
N ARG A 40 -10.26 16.18 0.92
CA ARG A 40 -8.82 16.32 0.80
C ARG A 40 -8.42 17.72 0.35
N VAL A 41 -9.12 18.23 -0.66
CA VAL A 41 -8.94 19.58 -1.19
C VAL A 41 -10.29 20.26 -1.24
N SER A 42 -10.40 21.42 -0.61
CA SER A 42 -11.60 22.27 -0.72
C SER A 42 -11.60 23.03 -2.03
N ASN A 43 -12.79 23.32 -2.55
CA ASN A 43 -12.96 24.08 -3.78
C ASN A 43 -12.25 25.43 -3.70
N SER A 44 -11.49 25.74 -4.74
CA SER A 44 -10.81 27.00 -4.93
C SER A 44 -10.81 27.36 -6.42
N TRP A 45 -10.40 28.56 -6.77
CA TRP A 45 -10.26 28.94 -8.16
C TRP A 45 -9.27 28.07 -8.96
N ALA A 46 -8.30 27.44 -8.27
CA ALA A 46 -7.24 26.63 -8.88
C ALA A 46 -7.54 25.13 -8.85
N HIS A 47 -8.41 24.68 -7.95
CA HIS A 47 -8.71 23.25 -7.75
C HIS A 47 -10.18 23.01 -7.48
N PRO A 48 -10.81 22.01 -8.15
CA PRO A 48 -12.13 21.53 -7.76
C PRO A 48 -12.08 20.82 -6.40
N ASP A 49 -13.26 20.61 -5.81
CA ASP A 49 -13.39 19.76 -4.62
C ASP A 49 -12.88 18.35 -4.90
N GLU A 50 -12.05 17.85 -4.00
CA GLU A 50 -11.58 16.46 -4.01
C GLU A 50 -11.86 15.80 -2.66
N ASN A 51 -12.57 14.70 -2.67
CA ASN A 51 -12.82 13.92 -1.47
C ASN A 51 -11.59 13.10 -1.09
N SER A 52 -11.42 12.90 0.22
CA SER A 52 -10.45 11.94 0.74
C SER A 52 -10.76 10.53 0.25
N SER A 53 -9.75 9.68 0.22
CA SER A 53 -9.88 8.30 -0.26
C SER A 53 -9.03 7.33 0.58
N VAL A 54 -9.35 6.04 0.46
CA VAL A 54 -8.53 4.99 1.07
C VAL A 54 -7.09 4.98 0.51
N TYR A 55 -6.91 5.44 -0.72
CA TYR A 55 -5.58 5.54 -1.34
C TYR A 55 -4.72 6.62 -0.68
N GLU A 56 -5.34 7.73 -0.27
CA GLU A 56 -4.66 8.77 0.51
C GLU A 56 -4.19 8.23 1.86
N LEU A 57 -5.06 7.53 2.60
CA LEU A 57 -4.69 6.87 3.85
C LEU A 57 -3.58 5.84 3.64
N LYS A 58 -3.67 5.01 2.59
CA LYS A 58 -2.60 4.08 2.19
C LYS A 58 -1.28 4.79 1.98
N ALA A 59 -1.28 5.93 1.27
CA ALA A 59 -0.08 6.71 1.02
C ALA A 59 0.53 7.22 2.33
N TYR A 60 -0.26 7.66 3.29
CA TYR A 60 0.23 8.07 4.61
C TYR A 60 0.89 6.91 5.38
N VAL A 61 0.24 5.75 5.42
CA VAL A 61 0.81 4.56 6.08
C VAL A 61 2.13 4.14 5.43
N LEU A 62 2.18 4.06 4.10
CA LEU A 62 3.38 3.68 3.36
C LEU A 62 4.50 4.73 3.52
N ASN A 63 4.15 6.02 3.57
CA ASN A 63 5.11 7.10 3.82
C ASN A 63 5.75 6.98 5.21
N ILE A 64 4.97 6.70 6.24
CA ILE A 64 5.49 6.43 7.60
C ILE A 64 6.48 5.27 7.55
N PHE A 65 6.12 4.16 6.92
CA PHE A 65 6.98 2.99 6.80
C PHE A 65 8.30 3.31 6.06
N THR A 66 8.19 4.00 4.92
CA THR A 66 9.35 4.41 4.13
C THR A 66 10.29 5.31 4.91
N ARG A 67 9.75 6.33 5.59
CA ARG A 67 10.54 7.28 6.38
C ARG A 67 11.23 6.63 7.58
N LEU A 68 10.63 5.59 8.14
CA LEU A 68 11.24 4.78 9.20
C LEU A 68 12.21 3.72 8.68
N GLY A 69 12.35 3.60 7.36
CA GLY A 69 13.29 2.65 6.73
C GLY A 69 12.81 1.21 6.69
N LEU A 70 11.49 0.98 6.71
CA LEU A 70 10.95 -0.37 6.55
C LEU A 70 11.24 -0.91 5.15
N ASN A 71 11.85 -2.10 5.10
CA ASN A 71 12.09 -2.77 3.83
C ASN A 71 10.81 -3.50 3.37
N PHE A 72 10.15 -2.97 2.34
CA PHE A 72 8.92 -3.56 1.76
C PHE A 72 9.14 -4.96 1.17
N GLY A 73 10.36 -5.33 0.81
CA GLY A 73 10.69 -6.71 0.42
C GLY A 73 10.45 -7.74 1.55
N ASN A 74 10.36 -7.29 2.80
CA ASN A 74 10.10 -8.13 3.97
C ASN A 74 8.66 -8.03 4.49
N VAL A 75 7.76 -7.41 3.72
CA VAL A 75 6.37 -7.14 4.11
C VAL A 75 5.43 -7.90 3.18
N VAL A 76 4.31 -8.34 3.74
CA VAL A 76 3.23 -9.01 3.01
C VAL A 76 1.93 -8.24 3.26
N PHE A 77 1.25 -7.89 2.19
CA PHE A 77 -0.07 -7.31 2.23
C PHE A 77 -1.12 -8.41 2.08
N GLY A 78 -2.18 -8.34 2.87
CA GLY A 78 -3.29 -9.28 2.84
C GLY A 78 -4.64 -8.58 2.97
N ASN A 79 -5.69 -9.21 2.47
CA ASN A 79 -7.04 -8.73 2.71
C ASN A 79 -7.41 -8.98 4.17
N LEU A 80 -8.10 -8.03 4.79
CA LEU A 80 -8.63 -8.14 6.15
C LEU A 80 -10.15 -8.04 6.12
N THR A 81 -10.80 -9.01 6.74
CA THR A 81 -12.26 -9.01 6.96
C THR A 81 -12.53 -9.03 8.46
N ASN A 82 -13.20 -8.02 8.98
CA ASN A 82 -13.69 -7.94 10.36
C ASN A 82 -14.90 -6.99 10.46
N ASP A 83 -15.44 -6.81 11.65
CA ASP A 83 -16.63 -5.96 11.88
C ASP A 83 -16.34 -4.46 11.84
N ILE A 84 -15.07 -4.06 11.89
CA ILE A 84 -14.66 -2.65 11.92
C ILE A 84 -14.68 -2.06 10.51
N TYR A 85 -14.19 -2.81 9.53
CA TYR A 85 -14.01 -2.33 8.17
C TYR A 85 -15.02 -2.93 7.21
N SER A 86 -15.44 -2.17 6.21
CA SER A 86 -16.14 -2.70 5.03
C SER A 86 -15.15 -3.30 4.03
N THR A 87 -13.98 -2.69 3.92
CA THR A 87 -12.86 -3.17 3.10
C THR A 87 -11.57 -2.75 3.78
N ALA A 88 -10.65 -3.67 3.98
CA ALA A 88 -9.37 -3.37 4.62
C ALA A 88 -8.22 -4.25 4.13
N ILE A 89 -7.03 -3.72 4.34
CA ILE A 89 -5.76 -4.36 4.10
C ILE A 89 -5.02 -4.50 5.42
N SER A 90 -4.43 -5.66 5.63
CA SER A 90 -3.47 -5.92 6.71
C SER A 90 -2.06 -5.97 6.16
N VAL A 91 -1.12 -5.48 6.94
CA VAL A 91 0.31 -5.46 6.60
C VAL A 91 1.07 -6.27 7.64
N HIS A 92 1.77 -7.29 7.18
CA HIS A 92 2.50 -8.22 8.05
C HIS A 92 3.97 -8.28 7.66
N THR A 93 4.83 -8.60 8.61
CA THR A 93 6.18 -9.07 8.28
C THR A 93 6.09 -10.45 7.59
N ARG A 94 7.15 -10.89 6.88
CA ARG A 94 7.23 -12.27 6.37
C ARG A 94 7.08 -13.34 7.46
N GLY A 95 7.43 -13.01 8.71
CA GLY A 95 7.24 -13.87 9.87
C GLY A 95 5.81 -13.83 10.46
N GLY A 96 4.85 -13.21 9.78
CA GLY A 96 3.43 -13.18 10.16
C GLY A 96 3.08 -12.17 11.28
N LYS A 97 3.99 -11.28 11.70
CA LYS A 97 3.67 -10.26 12.69
C LYS A 97 2.91 -9.11 12.05
N LEU A 98 1.76 -8.76 12.62
CA LEU A 98 0.92 -7.65 12.17
C LEU A 98 1.63 -6.32 12.46
N LEU A 99 1.84 -5.52 11.41
CA LEU A 99 2.42 -4.18 11.50
C LEU A 99 1.35 -3.10 11.45
N ALA A 100 0.37 -3.25 10.56
CA ALA A 100 -0.72 -2.29 10.41
C ALA A 100 -1.96 -2.94 9.82
N THR A 101 -3.09 -2.28 10.06
CA THR A 101 -4.33 -2.48 9.32
C THR A 101 -4.83 -1.13 8.85
N PHE A 102 -5.41 -1.05 7.66
CA PHE A 102 -6.04 0.17 7.18
C PHE A 102 -7.16 -0.14 6.20
N GLY A 103 -8.17 0.73 6.17
CA GLY A 103 -9.32 0.51 5.31
C GLY A 103 -10.45 1.53 5.54
N ILE A 104 -11.61 1.18 5.03
CA ILE A 104 -12.85 1.96 5.11
C ILE A 104 -13.66 1.43 6.28
N ILE A 105 -14.03 2.30 7.21
CA ILE A 105 -14.88 1.94 8.35
C ILE A 105 -16.25 1.47 7.87
N SER A 106 -16.77 0.41 8.48
CA SER A 106 -18.06 -0.17 8.10
C SER A 106 -19.22 0.82 8.30
N LYS A 107 -20.19 0.80 7.39
CA LYS A 107 -21.40 1.63 7.47
C LYS A 107 -22.18 1.44 8.79
N LYS A 108 -22.11 0.24 9.38
CA LYS A 108 -22.72 -0.05 10.68
C LYS A 108 -22.14 0.81 11.80
N ILE A 109 -20.81 0.94 11.82
CA ILE A 109 -20.12 1.77 12.82
C ILE A 109 -20.39 3.24 12.56
N GLN A 110 -20.27 3.70 11.30
CA GLN A 110 -20.54 5.09 10.95
C GLN A 110 -21.94 5.52 11.41
N LYS A 111 -22.97 4.72 11.14
CA LYS A 111 -24.34 4.98 11.59
C LYS A 111 -24.49 4.98 13.11
N ALA A 112 -23.77 4.12 13.83
CA ALA A 112 -23.83 4.08 15.30
C ALA A 112 -23.26 5.34 15.97
N PHE A 113 -22.45 6.12 15.22
CA PHE A 113 -21.87 7.38 15.67
C PHE A 113 -22.42 8.60 14.93
N ASP A 114 -23.49 8.42 14.14
CA ASP A 114 -24.15 9.48 13.36
C ASP A 114 -23.18 10.19 12.40
N ILE A 115 -22.36 9.40 11.70
CA ILE A 115 -21.37 9.88 10.73
C ILE A 115 -21.82 9.55 9.32
N ASP A 116 -22.09 10.58 8.51
CA ASP A 116 -22.55 10.43 7.13
C ASP A 116 -21.39 10.24 6.13
N ASN A 117 -20.28 10.91 6.36
CA ASN A 117 -19.12 10.83 5.49
C ASN A 117 -18.38 9.49 5.62
N GLU A 118 -17.74 9.05 4.54
CA GLU A 118 -16.81 7.93 4.64
C GLU A 118 -15.65 8.26 5.57
N VAL A 119 -15.31 7.29 6.41
CA VAL A 119 -14.18 7.38 7.33
C VAL A 119 -13.17 6.31 6.96
N TYR A 120 -11.95 6.73 6.76
CA TYR A 120 -10.79 5.88 6.51
C TYR A 120 -9.95 5.82 7.78
N TYR A 121 -9.62 4.61 8.21
CA TYR A 121 -8.89 4.39 9.45
C TYR A 121 -7.71 3.47 9.23
N ALA A 122 -6.58 3.84 9.80
CA ALA A 122 -5.42 2.97 9.91
C ALA A 122 -4.97 2.84 11.36
N GLU A 123 -4.52 1.66 11.71
CA GLU A 123 -3.90 1.34 13.00
C GLU A 123 -2.55 0.68 12.76
N ILE A 124 -1.51 1.25 13.34
CA ILE A 124 -0.12 0.75 13.23
C ILE A 124 0.30 0.24 14.60
N ASN A 125 0.71 -1.02 14.68
CA ASN A 125 1.34 -1.55 15.89
C ASN A 125 2.75 -1.02 16.01
N TRP A 126 2.93 0.00 16.86
CA TRP A 126 4.17 0.72 16.98
C TRP A 126 5.33 -0.16 17.46
N LYS A 127 5.06 -1.05 18.42
CA LYS A 127 6.06 -1.96 18.97
C LYS A 127 6.60 -2.94 17.92
N GLU A 128 5.70 -3.54 17.14
CA GLU A 128 6.11 -4.48 16.09
C GLU A 128 6.78 -3.76 14.91
N LEU A 129 6.34 -2.55 14.58
CA LEU A 129 7.01 -1.72 13.58
C LEU A 129 8.45 -1.37 14.01
N MET A 130 8.66 -0.92 15.27
CA MET A 130 9.99 -0.61 15.78
C MET A 130 10.92 -1.84 15.78
N LYS A 131 10.39 -3.04 16.03
CA LYS A 131 11.15 -4.27 15.90
C LYS A 131 11.52 -4.57 14.45
N ALA A 132 10.57 -4.37 13.52
CA ALA A 132 10.79 -4.65 12.10
C ALA A 132 11.86 -3.75 11.46
N ILE A 133 11.99 -2.52 11.95
CA ILE A 133 12.99 -1.54 11.45
C ILE A 133 14.29 -1.51 12.25
N LYS A 134 14.45 -2.33 13.31
CA LYS A 134 15.62 -2.31 14.18
C LYS A 134 16.96 -2.43 13.44
N SER A 135 16.96 -3.13 12.31
CA SER A 135 18.15 -3.30 11.46
C SER A 135 18.23 -2.29 10.31
N ALA A 136 17.28 -1.36 10.21
CA ALA A 136 17.28 -0.35 9.17
C ALA A 136 18.50 0.58 9.35
N LYS A 137 19.25 0.78 8.26
CA LYS A 137 20.37 1.71 8.23
C LYS A 137 20.08 2.78 7.20
N VAL A 138 20.28 4.03 7.58
CA VAL A 138 20.26 5.13 6.62
C VAL A 138 21.58 5.10 5.85
N ASN A 139 21.49 4.78 4.56
CA ASN A 139 22.64 4.81 3.66
C ASN A 139 22.47 6.00 2.70
N PHE A 140 23.46 6.88 2.68
CA PHE A 140 23.53 7.88 1.62
C PHE A 140 23.88 7.20 0.30
N LYS A 141 23.14 7.53 -0.75
CA LYS A 141 23.44 7.13 -2.13
C LYS A 141 23.38 8.36 -3.02
N GLU A 142 24.41 8.56 -3.79
CA GLU A 142 24.39 9.63 -4.79
C GLU A 142 23.27 9.39 -5.80
N LEU A 143 22.66 10.48 -6.26
CA LEU A 143 21.70 10.41 -7.36
C LEU A 143 22.38 9.93 -8.63
N SER A 144 21.71 9.06 -9.36
CA SER A 144 22.24 8.58 -10.64
C SER A 144 22.45 9.75 -11.62
N LYS A 145 23.60 9.78 -12.24
CA LYS A 145 23.93 10.74 -13.32
C LYS A 145 23.32 10.35 -14.66
N PHE A 146 22.86 9.10 -14.77
CA PHE A 146 22.28 8.56 -15.99
C PHE A 146 20.77 8.70 -16.00
N PRO A 147 20.17 9.13 -17.13
CA PRO A 147 18.73 9.37 -17.19
C PRO A 147 17.95 8.05 -17.06
N ALA A 148 16.81 8.13 -16.40
CA ALA A 148 15.82 7.08 -16.41
C ALA A 148 14.97 7.16 -17.68
N VAL A 149 14.46 6.01 -18.13
CA VAL A 149 13.59 5.91 -19.30
C VAL A 149 12.23 5.36 -18.85
N LYS A 150 11.16 6.09 -19.13
CA LYS A 150 9.78 5.68 -18.86
C LYS A 150 9.19 5.03 -20.12
N ARG A 151 8.51 3.88 -19.96
CA ARG A 151 7.78 3.17 -21.02
C ARG A 151 6.41 2.79 -20.52
N ASP A 152 5.41 3.06 -21.32
CA ASP A 152 4.02 2.85 -20.96
C ASP A 152 3.43 1.68 -21.76
N LEU A 153 2.58 0.89 -21.11
CA LEU A 153 1.80 -0.16 -21.74
C LEU A 153 0.33 -0.02 -21.35
N ALA A 154 -0.56 -0.16 -22.32
CA ALA A 154 -1.98 -0.33 -22.09
C ALA A 154 -2.29 -1.84 -22.10
N LEU A 155 -2.66 -2.39 -20.94
CA LEU A 155 -2.90 -3.80 -20.72
C LEU A 155 -4.39 -4.08 -20.59
N LEU A 156 -4.95 -4.87 -21.50
CA LEU A 156 -6.30 -5.41 -21.37
C LEU A 156 -6.23 -6.72 -20.56
N ILE A 157 -6.89 -6.74 -19.41
CA ILE A 157 -6.83 -7.82 -18.43
C ILE A 157 -8.20 -8.15 -17.86
N ASP A 158 -8.34 -9.29 -17.20
CA ASP A 158 -9.55 -9.65 -16.45
C ASP A 158 -9.78 -8.72 -15.26
N LYS A 159 -11.04 -8.43 -14.93
CA LYS A 159 -11.39 -7.51 -13.82
C LYS A 159 -10.86 -7.94 -12.46
N ASN A 160 -10.73 -9.24 -12.22
CA ASN A 160 -10.24 -9.80 -10.96
C ASN A 160 -8.73 -9.70 -10.77
N ILE A 161 -7.96 -9.45 -11.84
CA ILE A 161 -6.50 -9.28 -11.74
C ILE A 161 -6.18 -7.98 -11.00
N GLN A 162 -5.37 -8.08 -9.95
CA GLN A 162 -4.94 -6.94 -9.17
C GLN A 162 -3.64 -6.34 -9.72
N PHE A 163 -3.45 -5.04 -9.56
CA PHE A 163 -2.21 -4.37 -9.98
C PHE A 163 -0.96 -4.97 -9.33
N ALA A 164 -1.07 -5.40 -8.07
CA ALA A 164 0.03 -6.06 -7.36
C ALA A 164 0.56 -7.33 -8.05
N GLU A 165 -0.27 -8.02 -8.84
CA GLU A 165 0.15 -9.19 -9.64
C GLU A 165 1.02 -8.76 -10.82
N ILE A 166 0.65 -7.66 -11.49
CA ILE A 166 1.43 -7.06 -12.57
C ILE A 166 2.78 -6.58 -12.04
N GLU A 167 2.76 -5.82 -10.95
CA GLU A 167 3.94 -5.31 -10.28
C GLU A 167 4.91 -6.44 -9.89
N LYS A 168 4.39 -7.49 -9.28
CA LYS A 168 5.18 -8.68 -8.91
C LYS A 168 5.84 -9.33 -10.13
N ILE A 169 5.09 -9.56 -11.21
CA ILE A 169 5.63 -10.16 -12.43
C ILE A 169 6.70 -9.27 -13.06
N ALA A 170 6.47 -7.96 -13.05
CA ALA A 170 7.41 -7.00 -13.59
C ALA A 170 8.76 -7.04 -12.84
N TYR A 171 8.75 -6.98 -11.52
CA TYR A 171 9.98 -7.07 -10.70
C TYR A 171 10.62 -8.47 -10.73
N GLU A 172 9.85 -9.53 -10.91
CA GLU A 172 10.41 -10.87 -11.16
C GLU A 172 11.13 -10.97 -12.52
N THR A 173 10.59 -10.27 -13.53
CA THR A 173 11.12 -10.28 -14.92
C THR A 173 12.39 -9.46 -15.06
N GLU A 174 12.42 -8.26 -14.45
CA GLU A 174 13.57 -7.36 -14.49
C GLU A 174 13.87 -6.81 -13.08
N LYS A 175 14.88 -7.39 -12.44
CA LYS A 175 15.23 -7.10 -11.03
C LYS A 175 16.20 -5.94 -10.86
N LYS A 176 16.97 -5.60 -11.92
CA LYS A 176 18.10 -4.69 -11.82
C LYS A 176 17.80 -3.32 -12.39
N LEU A 177 17.26 -3.30 -13.59
CA LEU A 177 17.04 -2.07 -14.33
C LEU A 177 15.64 -1.46 -14.13
N LEU A 178 14.65 -2.26 -13.75
CA LEU A 178 13.32 -1.78 -13.40
C LEU A 178 13.35 -1.14 -12.01
N LYS A 179 13.09 0.17 -11.95
CA LYS A 179 13.09 0.95 -10.71
C LYS A 179 11.69 1.13 -10.14
N GLU A 180 10.70 1.32 -11.00
CA GLU A 180 9.34 1.64 -10.57
C GLU A 180 8.33 1.09 -11.59
N VAL A 181 7.19 0.67 -11.07
CA VAL A 181 6.00 0.29 -11.84
C VAL A 181 4.84 1.11 -11.31
N GLU A 182 4.21 1.90 -12.17
CA GLU A 182 3.16 2.84 -11.80
C GLU A 182 1.88 2.56 -12.60
N LEU A 183 0.74 2.48 -11.91
CA LEU A 183 -0.58 2.46 -12.54
C LEU A 183 -1.10 3.90 -12.60
N PHE A 184 -1.18 4.46 -13.80
CA PHE A 184 -1.57 5.86 -13.95
C PHE A 184 -2.98 6.05 -14.53
N ASP A 185 -3.58 5.00 -15.13
CA ASP A 185 -4.98 5.05 -15.56
C ASP A 185 -5.65 3.67 -15.49
N VAL A 186 -6.95 3.69 -15.16
CA VAL A 186 -7.82 2.52 -15.08
C VAL A 186 -9.08 2.79 -15.88
N TYR A 187 -9.30 2.06 -16.95
CA TYR A 187 -10.49 2.19 -17.76
C TYR A 187 -11.36 0.94 -17.65
N GLU A 188 -12.61 1.16 -17.21
CA GLU A 188 -13.68 0.17 -17.18
C GLU A 188 -14.90 0.75 -17.91
N GLY A 189 -14.99 0.54 -19.21
CA GLY A 189 -16.03 1.18 -20.03
C GLY A 189 -16.66 0.23 -21.05
N LYS A 190 -17.71 0.74 -21.71
CA LYS A 190 -18.54 0.00 -22.67
C LYS A 190 -17.78 -0.50 -23.91
N ASN A 191 -16.58 0.06 -24.17
CA ASN A 191 -15.76 -0.30 -25.34
C ASN A 191 -14.81 -1.46 -25.06
N LEU A 192 -14.93 -2.13 -23.92
CA LEU A 192 -14.17 -3.32 -23.58
C LEU A 192 -15.06 -4.56 -23.60
N GLU A 193 -14.42 -5.72 -23.82
CA GLU A 193 -15.08 -7.01 -23.67
C GLU A 193 -15.68 -7.14 -22.25
N PRO A 194 -16.86 -7.76 -22.08
CA PRO A 194 -17.43 -8.01 -20.77
C PRO A 194 -16.45 -8.77 -19.86
N GLY A 195 -16.30 -8.31 -18.62
CA GLY A 195 -15.37 -8.94 -17.65
C GLY A 195 -13.91 -8.49 -17.78
N LYS A 196 -13.61 -7.55 -18.68
CA LYS A 196 -12.27 -6.98 -18.85
C LYS A 196 -12.19 -5.54 -18.33
N LYS A 197 -10.96 -5.14 -18.01
CA LYS A 197 -10.56 -3.75 -17.74
C LYS A 197 -9.24 -3.46 -18.43
N SER A 198 -8.95 -2.19 -18.61
CA SER A 198 -7.67 -1.73 -19.16
C SER A 198 -6.88 -1.00 -18.08
N TYR A 199 -5.64 -1.40 -17.87
CA TYR A 199 -4.68 -0.71 -17.03
C TYR A 199 -3.63 -0.03 -17.91
N ALA A 200 -3.41 1.27 -17.68
CA ALA A 200 -2.28 1.99 -18.24
C ALA A 200 -1.15 2.00 -17.22
N VAL A 201 -0.09 1.29 -17.53
CA VAL A 201 1.03 1.00 -16.61
C VAL A 201 2.31 1.58 -17.18
N SER A 202 3.02 2.34 -16.36
CA SER A 202 4.35 2.88 -16.65
C SER A 202 5.43 2.04 -15.99
N PHE A 203 6.52 1.80 -16.72
CA PHE A 203 7.72 1.11 -16.26
C PHE A 203 8.90 2.08 -16.33
N LEU A 204 9.48 2.41 -15.18
CA LEU A 204 10.66 3.25 -15.08
C LEU A 204 11.92 2.39 -15.08
N LEU A 205 12.71 2.51 -16.12
CA LEU A 205 13.95 1.76 -16.32
C LEU A 205 15.15 2.69 -16.12
N GLN A 206 16.15 2.26 -15.35
CA GLN A 206 17.40 3.02 -15.15
C GLN A 206 18.54 2.08 -14.83
N ASP A 207 19.69 2.30 -15.49
CA ASP A 207 20.98 1.77 -15.08
C ASP A 207 21.75 2.86 -14.32
N GLU A 208 22.31 2.52 -13.19
CA GLU A 208 23.10 3.46 -12.36
C GLU A 208 24.52 3.65 -12.87
N SER A 209 24.95 2.79 -13.79
CA SER A 209 26.32 2.76 -14.33
C SER A 209 26.45 3.25 -15.77
N ALA A 210 25.36 3.29 -16.53
CA ALA A 210 25.37 3.68 -17.94
C ALA A 210 24.00 4.17 -18.42
N THR A 211 23.97 4.92 -19.52
CA THR A 211 22.74 5.25 -20.24
C THR A 211 22.21 4.03 -20.97
N LEU A 212 20.93 3.71 -20.77
CA LEU A 212 20.26 2.62 -21.47
C LEU A 212 20.13 2.95 -22.97
N ASN A 213 20.41 1.97 -23.82
CA ASN A 213 20.16 2.10 -25.25
C ASN A 213 18.80 1.47 -25.64
N ASP A 214 18.28 1.86 -26.80
CA ASP A 214 16.96 1.40 -27.26
C ASP A 214 16.86 -0.12 -27.38
N LYS A 215 17.91 -0.80 -27.83
CA LYS A 215 17.94 -2.28 -27.97
C LYS A 215 17.79 -2.96 -26.59
N GLN A 216 18.40 -2.39 -25.54
CA GLN A 216 18.26 -2.93 -24.18
C GLN A 216 16.85 -2.72 -23.66
N ILE A 217 16.29 -1.53 -23.86
CA ILE A 217 14.93 -1.15 -23.46
C ILE A 217 13.92 -2.07 -24.15
N ASP A 218 14.00 -2.20 -25.48
CA ASP A 218 13.08 -3.04 -26.27
C ASP A 218 13.13 -4.51 -25.84
N LYS A 219 14.31 -5.01 -25.53
CA LYS A 219 14.49 -6.38 -25.02
C LYS A 219 13.82 -6.57 -23.65
N ILE A 220 13.93 -5.60 -22.76
CA ILE A 220 13.27 -5.65 -21.44
C ILE A 220 11.77 -5.58 -21.62
N MET A 221 11.28 -4.63 -22.42
CA MET A 221 9.84 -4.46 -22.67
C MET A 221 9.22 -5.71 -23.32
N SER A 222 9.89 -6.29 -24.30
CA SER A 222 9.43 -7.54 -24.93
C SER A 222 9.33 -8.70 -23.93
N LYS A 223 10.27 -8.82 -22.99
CA LYS A 223 10.19 -9.83 -21.92
C LYS A 223 9.06 -9.55 -20.94
N LEU A 224 8.85 -8.28 -20.57
CA LEU A 224 7.77 -7.87 -19.69
C LEU A 224 6.41 -8.21 -20.31
N ILE A 225 6.21 -7.84 -21.57
CA ILE A 225 5.00 -8.14 -22.33
C ILE A 225 4.74 -9.65 -22.37
N ALA A 226 5.72 -10.43 -22.81
CA ALA A 226 5.58 -11.88 -22.91
C ALA A 226 5.24 -12.54 -21.56
N ASN A 227 5.84 -12.09 -20.46
CA ASN A 227 5.56 -12.63 -19.13
C ASN A 227 4.16 -12.23 -18.62
N LEU A 228 3.71 -11.00 -18.88
CA LEU A 228 2.36 -10.54 -18.54
C LEU A 228 1.29 -11.27 -19.35
N GLU A 229 1.54 -11.48 -20.65
CA GLU A 229 0.66 -12.27 -21.51
C GLU A 229 0.56 -13.72 -21.02
N ASN A 230 1.71 -14.37 -20.78
CA ASN A 230 1.75 -15.78 -20.38
C ASN A 230 1.16 -16.04 -18.99
N LYS A 231 1.42 -15.17 -18.01
CA LYS A 231 1.02 -15.40 -16.62
C LYS A 231 -0.37 -14.86 -16.29
N LEU A 232 -0.82 -13.79 -16.93
CA LEU A 232 -2.08 -13.11 -16.64
C LEU A 232 -3.06 -13.12 -17.83
N GLY A 233 -2.67 -13.62 -18.98
CA GLY A 233 -3.48 -13.51 -20.21
C GLY A 233 -3.70 -12.05 -20.63
N ALA A 234 -2.80 -11.16 -20.24
CA ALA A 234 -2.87 -9.75 -20.62
C ALA A 234 -2.72 -9.61 -22.14
N LYS A 235 -3.43 -8.67 -22.73
CA LYS A 235 -3.27 -8.30 -24.16
C LYS A 235 -2.89 -6.82 -24.22
N LEU A 236 -1.99 -6.49 -25.14
CA LEU A 236 -1.74 -5.07 -25.46
C LEU A 236 -2.96 -4.47 -26.17
N ARG A 237 -3.27 -3.24 -25.78
CA ARG A 237 -4.34 -2.46 -26.39
C ARG A 237 -3.78 -1.36 -27.29
#